data_a4f10b9630c0a500c558207574a05e0d
#
_entry.id   a4f10b9630c0a500c558207574a05e0d
#
_cell.length_a   1.000
_cell.length_b   1.000
_cell.length_c   1.000
_cell.angle_alpha   90.00
_cell.angle_beta   90.00
_cell.angle_gamma   90.00
#
_symmetry.space_group_name_H-M   'P 1'
#
loop_
_entity.id
_entity.type
_entity.pdbx_description
1 polymer ?
#
loop_
_entity_poly.entity_id
_entity_poly.type
_entity_poly.pdbx_seq_one_letter_code
_entity_poly.pdbx_strand_id
1 'polypeptide(L)'
;ILVSTKAFGMGIDKPNIRYTIHLGIPSSIEQFYQEAGRAGRDKKPALAKIIFSEHDKNRTDSLLDPALDLEGLRRIKKEKASDRKTDDDITRILFFHLQSFSGETNELYLIDLLMKQIRPFDNIKTIEIPFWKDEDEEKGQEKAIYRLVKIGVINDYEKEWGSKLYRIYLNAFDLGHCKNHLLEYVEASQPGRLKVFREELDNIVAPEDIEACIKLLAKMLINFTYDQIERSRRRSILESIQLGRNAKTNSEIRVRILSYLQEGVGKENFESLLEQTDVKLTPWRDIADRIQNPIDAGEIRGVSIRSLETYPTHPGLLFVRAVSEIMCSDGDESITRQAIY
;
A
#
# COMPACT_ATOMS: atom_id res chain seq x y z
N ILE A 1 -15.61 20.98 20.75
CA ILE A 1 -14.44 20.26 20.21
C ILE A 1 -14.73 18.76 20.33
N LEU A 2 -14.53 18.02 19.24
CA LEU A 2 -14.61 16.58 19.22
C LEU A 2 -13.21 16.05 18.90
N VAL A 3 -12.71 15.13 19.70
CA VAL A 3 -11.47 14.40 19.44
C VAL A 3 -11.83 12.95 19.18
N SER A 4 -11.38 12.40 18.06
CA SER A 4 -11.75 11.04 17.67
C SER A 4 -10.63 10.35 16.87
N THR A 5 -10.68 9.03 16.85
CA THR A 5 -9.92 8.22 15.88
C THR A 5 -10.63 8.22 14.53
N LYS A 6 -9.95 7.72 13.50
CA LYS A 6 -10.51 7.57 12.13
C LYS A 6 -11.84 6.80 12.11
N ALA A 7 -11.97 5.75 12.92
CA ALA A 7 -13.17 4.92 12.99
C ALA A 7 -14.42 5.70 13.41
N PHE A 8 -14.29 6.65 14.32
CA PHE A 8 -15.41 7.49 14.76
C PHE A 8 -15.86 8.49 13.70
N GLY A 9 -14.96 8.88 12.80
CA GLY A 9 -15.27 9.83 11.73
C GLY A 9 -16.32 9.32 10.74
N MET A 10 -16.47 8.01 10.55
CA MET A 10 -17.47 7.44 9.65
C MET A 10 -18.87 7.64 10.25
N GLY A 11 -19.74 8.38 9.53
CA GLY A 11 -21.12 8.61 9.95
C GLY A 11 -21.41 9.95 10.63
N ILE A 12 -20.39 10.80 10.88
CA ILE A 12 -20.66 12.16 11.37
C ILE A 12 -21.12 13.03 10.21
N ASP A 13 -22.38 13.43 10.24
CA ASP A 13 -22.98 14.39 9.32
C ASP A 13 -23.42 15.66 10.05
N LYS A 14 -22.44 16.52 10.36
CA LYS A 14 -22.70 17.86 10.92
C LYS A 14 -22.33 18.93 9.90
N PRO A 15 -23.30 19.68 9.37
CA PRO A 15 -23.03 20.64 8.30
C PRO A 15 -22.16 21.82 8.74
N ASN A 16 -22.15 22.16 10.02
CA ASN A 16 -21.50 23.35 10.57
C ASN A 16 -20.09 23.13 11.16
N ILE A 17 -19.41 22.06 10.79
CA ILE A 17 -17.99 21.87 11.15
C ILE A 17 -17.16 22.92 10.41
N ARG A 18 -16.36 23.73 11.15
CA ARG A 18 -15.52 24.79 10.62
C ARG A 18 -14.04 24.44 10.58
N TYR A 19 -13.63 23.49 11.40
CA TYR A 19 -12.24 23.10 11.51
C TYR A 19 -12.13 21.58 11.56
N THR A 20 -11.23 21.02 10.75
CA THR A 20 -10.69 19.68 10.94
C THR A 20 -9.19 19.81 11.19
N ILE A 21 -8.71 19.15 12.24
CA ILE A 21 -7.29 19.17 12.60
C ILE A 21 -6.81 17.73 12.63
N HIS A 22 -5.87 17.42 11.75
CA HIS A 22 -5.23 16.12 11.65
C HIS A 22 -3.93 16.16 12.43
N LEU A 23 -3.81 15.32 13.46
CA LEU A 23 -2.58 15.13 14.21
C LEU A 23 -1.79 13.99 13.59
N GLY A 24 -0.64 14.31 13.02
CA GLY A 24 0.16 13.42 12.19
C GLY A 24 -0.23 13.51 10.70
N ILE A 25 0.58 12.86 9.87
CA ILE A 25 0.37 12.84 8.41
C ILE A 25 -0.65 11.75 8.05
N PRO A 26 -1.64 12.05 7.21
CA PRO A 26 -2.56 11.04 6.68
C PRO A 26 -1.83 9.99 5.85
N SER A 27 -2.33 8.76 5.83
CA SER A 27 -1.68 7.66 5.10
C SER A 27 -1.86 7.73 3.57
N SER A 28 -2.75 8.60 3.08
CA SER A 28 -2.90 8.94 1.67
C SER A 28 -3.55 10.30 1.49
N ILE A 29 -3.40 10.90 0.32
CA ILE A 29 -4.05 12.16 -0.07
C ILE A 29 -5.57 11.98 -0.08
N GLU A 30 -6.06 10.84 -0.59
CA GLU A 30 -7.48 10.51 -0.60
C GLU A 30 -8.07 10.49 0.81
N GLN A 31 -7.39 9.82 1.75
CA GLN A 31 -7.82 9.78 3.14
C GLN A 31 -7.90 11.18 3.75
N PHE A 32 -6.88 12.02 3.52
CA PHE A 32 -6.93 13.40 3.96
C PHE A 32 -8.14 14.15 3.40
N TYR A 33 -8.42 14.01 2.11
CA TYR A 33 -9.56 14.65 1.46
C TYR A 33 -10.90 14.19 2.04
N GLN A 34 -11.08 12.89 2.24
CA GLN A 34 -12.30 12.33 2.84
C GLN A 34 -12.52 12.82 4.27
N GLU A 35 -11.46 12.92 5.06
CA GLU A 35 -11.53 13.42 6.43
C GLU A 35 -11.74 14.94 6.48
N ALA A 36 -11.03 15.71 5.66
CA ALA A 36 -11.16 17.15 5.54
C ALA A 36 -12.54 17.58 5.00
N GLY A 37 -13.09 16.79 4.07
CA GLY A 37 -14.41 17.01 3.45
C GLY A 37 -15.60 16.91 4.41
N ARG A 38 -15.37 16.57 5.68
CA ARG A 38 -16.39 16.65 6.74
C ARG A 38 -16.68 18.06 7.19
N ALA A 39 -15.76 19.01 6.94
CA ALA A 39 -15.95 20.41 7.26
C ALA A 39 -16.59 21.15 6.07
N GLY A 40 -17.43 22.14 6.38
CA GLY A 40 -18.02 23.03 5.36
C GLY A 40 -19.12 22.38 4.51
N ARG A 41 -19.80 21.33 4.96
CA ARG A 41 -20.91 20.69 4.21
C ARG A 41 -22.07 21.63 3.93
N ASP A 42 -22.24 22.68 4.72
CA ASP A 42 -23.19 23.77 4.48
C ASP A 42 -22.71 24.81 3.44
N LYS A 43 -21.62 24.49 2.72
CA LYS A 43 -21.00 25.35 1.69
C LYS A 43 -20.39 26.64 2.25
N LYS A 44 -20.27 26.79 3.57
CA LYS A 44 -19.56 27.93 4.17
C LYS A 44 -18.07 27.61 4.31
N PRO A 45 -17.21 28.65 4.36
CA PRO A 45 -15.77 28.45 4.51
C PRO A 45 -15.44 27.60 5.74
N ALA A 46 -14.54 26.64 5.53
CA ALA A 46 -14.01 25.77 6.56
C ALA A 46 -12.51 25.58 6.36
N LEU A 47 -11.79 25.22 7.42
CA LEU A 47 -10.34 25.06 7.39
C LEU A 47 -9.96 23.63 7.80
N ALA A 48 -9.16 22.97 6.98
CA ALA A 48 -8.50 21.71 7.29
C ALA A 48 -7.01 21.98 7.55
N LYS A 49 -6.47 21.44 8.65
CA LYS A 49 -5.06 21.57 9.01
C LYS A 49 -4.45 20.20 9.26
N ILE A 50 -3.21 20.02 8.77
CA ILE A 50 -2.33 18.93 9.16
C ILE A 50 -1.28 19.50 10.11
N ILE A 51 -1.10 18.88 11.27
CA ILE A 51 -0.07 19.22 12.24
C ILE A 51 0.79 18.00 12.44
N PHE A 52 2.06 18.07 12.10
CA PHE A 52 3.01 16.96 12.25
C PHE A 52 4.37 17.47 12.70
N SER A 53 5.15 16.59 13.30
CA SER A 53 6.52 16.84 13.73
C SER A 53 7.52 16.26 12.75
N GLU A 54 8.62 16.98 12.56
CA GLU A 54 9.82 16.54 11.84
C GLU A 54 11.03 17.04 12.64
N HIS A 55 11.79 16.13 13.26
CA HIS A 55 12.89 16.50 14.15
C HIS A 55 14.26 16.52 13.47
N ASP A 56 14.47 15.62 12.52
CA ASP A 56 15.73 15.46 11.80
C ASP A 56 15.46 15.37 10.30
N LYS A 57 15.66 16.50 9.60
CA LYS A 57 15.41 16.60 8.17
C LYS A 57 16.27 15.65 7.37
N ASN A 58 17.56 15.47 7.71
CA ASN A 58 18.46 14.58 6.96
C ASN A 58 18.00 13.12 7.09
N ARG A 59 17.55 12.72 8.29
CA ARG A 59 16.97 11.40 8.51
C ARG A 59 15.68 11.23 7.70
N THR A 60 14.83 12.24 7.71
CA THR A 60 13.57 12.20 6.94
C THR A 60 13.85 12.09 5.45
N ASP A 61 14.80 12.86 4.91
CA ASP A 61 15.18 12.79 3.49
C ASP A 61 15.71 11.39 3.13
N SER A 62 16.49 10.76 4.01
CA SER A 62 16.94 9.38 3.82
C SER A 62 15.78 8.37 3.85
N LEU A 63 14.77 8.58 4.70
CA LEU A 63 13.58 7.72 4.78
C LEU A 63 12.64 7.91 3.59
N LEU A 64 12.68 9.06 2.94
CA LEU A 64 11.87 9.40 1.78
C LEU A 64 12.55 9.09 0.45
N ASP A 65 13.76 8.51 0.47
CA ASP A 65 14.45 8.08 -0.74
C ASP A 65 13.60 7.02 -1.48
N PRO A 66 13.17 7.27 -2.72
CA PRO A 66 12.35 6.34 -3.49
C PRO A 66 13.06 5.00 -3.80
N ALA A 67 14.40 5.02 -3.84
CA ALA A 67 15.22 3.82 -4.04
C ALA A 67 15.30 2.94 -2.77
N LEU A 68 14.87 3.45 -1.62
CA LEU A 68 14.91 2.73 -0.36
C LEU A 68 13.88 1.60 -0.35
N ASP A 69 14.37 0.38 -0.17
CA ASP A 69 13.51 -0.80 0.01
C ASP A 69 13.11 -0.99 1.49
N LEU A 70 12.28 -2.01 1.76
CA LEU A 70 11.85 -2.34 3.12
C LEU A 70 13.02 -2.71 4.05
N GLU A 71 14.05 -3.36 3.52
CA GLU A 71 15.24 -3.73 4.31
C GLU A 71 16.08 -2.49 4.65
N GLY A 72 16.18 -1.54 3.74
CA GLY A 72 16.79 -0.24 3.99
C GLY A 72 16.05 0.54 5.09
N LEU A 73 14.72 0.59 5.03
CA LEU A 73 13.90 1.19 6.09
C LEU A 73 14.12 0.50 7.46
N ARG A 74 14.19 -0.85 7.49
CA ARG A 74 14.49 -1.61 8.71
C ARG A 74 15.87 -1.31 9.26
N ARG A 75 16.87 -1.18 8.38
CA ARG A 75 18.25 -0.84 8.78
C ARG A 75 18.30 0.53 9.44
N ILE A 76 17.70 1.56 8.83
CA ILE A 76 17.64 2.91 9.40
C ILE A 76 16.91 2.90 10.75
N LYS A 77 15.84 2.08 10.88
CA LYS A 77 15.15 1.91 12.16
C LYS A 77 16.05 1.32 13.23
N LYS A 78 16.83 0.26 12.90
CA LYS A 78 17.72 -0.43 13.86
C LYS A 78 18.89 0.44 14.30
N GLU A 79 19.49 1.20 13.39
CA GLU A 79 20.67 2.05 13.67
C GLU A 79 20.40 3.12 14.72
N LYS A 80 19.14 3.57 14.87
CA LYS A 80 18.75 4.62 15.82
C LYS A 80 17.72 4.16 16.87
N ALA A 81 17.61 2.85 17.13
CA ALA A 81 16.65 2.30 18.09
C ALA A 81 16.87 2.71 19.55
N SER A 82 18.00 3.37 19.87
CA SER A 82 18.34 3.77 21.25
C SER A 82 17.56 4.97 21.78
N ASP A 83 16.86 5.73 20.94
CA ASP A 83 16.20 6.95 21.38
C ASP A 83 14.75 7.08 20.85
N ARG A 84 13.83 6.31 21.45
CA ARG A 84 12.38 6.39 21.15
C ARG A 84 11.76 7.79 21.37
N LYS A 85 12.45 8.68 22.10
CA LYS A 85 11.99 10.05 22.35
C LYS A 85 12.15 10.95 21.13
N THR A 86 12.92 10.54 20.13
CA THR A 86 13.20 11.33 18.93
C THR A 86 12.36 10.93 17.70
N ASP A 87 11.46 9.94 17.82
CA ASP A 87 10.60 9.58 16.71
C ASP A 87 9.55 10.66 16.46
N ASP A 88 9.67 11.32 15.30
CA ASP A 88 8.70 12.24 14.76
C ASP A 88 7.55 11.53 14.06
N ASP A 89 6.55 12.29 13.59
CA ASP A 89 5.37 11.71 12.96
C ASP A 89 5.69 11.04 11.62
N ILE A 90 6.68 11.55 10.88
CA ILE A 90 7.13 10.97 9.60
C ILE A 90 7.79 9.62 9.85
N THR A 91 8.72 9.56 10.79
CA THR A 91 9.39 8.31 11.17
C THR A 91 8.38 7.28 11.67
N ARG A 92 7.42 7.73 12.48
CA ARG A 92 6.41 6.86 13.09
C ARG A 92 5.48 6.23 12.05
N ILE A 93 4.97 6.99 11.07
CA ILE A 93 4.08 6.45 10.05
C ILE A 93 4.78 5.39 9.19
N LEU A 94 6.04 5.61 8.81
CA LEU A 94 6.82 4.64 8.07
C LEU A 94 7.15 3.39 8.89
N PHE A 95 7.38 3.54 10.19
CA PHE A 95 7.62 2.38 11.06
C PHE A 95 6.35 1.57 11.33
N PHE A 96 5.18 2.19 11.40
CA PHE A 96 3.91 1.45 11.42
C PHE A 96 3.69 0.68 10.13
N HIS A 97 4.05 1.27 8.99
CA HIS A 97 4.02 0.54 7.71
C HIS A 97 4.92 -0.71 7.75
N LEU A 98 6.15 -0.59 8.25
CA LEU A 98 7.07 -1.73 8.40
C LEU A 98 6.53 -2.86 9.30
N GLN A 99 5.74 -2.55 10.33
CA GLN A 99 5.14 -3.57 11.19
C GLN A 99 4.11 -4.43 10.45
N SER A 100 3.43 -3.84 9.45
CA SER A 100 2.45 -4.57 8.62
C SER A 100 3.12 -5.54 7.64
N PHE A 101 4.39 -5.33 7.30
CA PHE A 101 5.14 -6.10 6.31
C PHE A 101 6.43 -6.63 6.92
N SER A 102 6.43 -7.92 7.32
CA SER A 102 7.58 -8.54 8.01
C SER A 102 8.72 -8.99 7.08
N GLY A 103 8.53 -8.93 5.76
CA GLY A 103 9.47 -9.37 4.72
C GLY A 103 9.07 -10.70 4.10
N GLU A 104 9.29 -10.83 2.79
CA GLU A 104 8.88 -12.00 2.00
C GLU A 104 9.44 -13.30 2.57
N THR A 105 10.75 -13.35 2.80
CA THR A 105 11.44 -14.53 3.35
C THR A 105 10.88 -14.92 4.71
N ASN A 106 10.60 -13.95 5.57
CA ASN A 106 10.04 -14.23 6.89
C ASN A 106 8.61 -14.72 6.81
N GLU A 107 7.76 -14.15 5.95
CA GLU A 107 6.37 -14.62 5.80
C GLU A 107 6.32 -16.05 5.22
N LEU A 108 7.17 -16.38 4.25
CA LEU A 108 7.28 -17.74 3.72
C LEU A 108 7.75 -18.74 4.79
N TYR A 109 8.72 -18.35 5.61
CA TYR A 109 9.18 -19.17 6.73
C TYR A 109 8.07 -19.45 7.76
N LEU A 110 7.28 -18.41 8.11
CA LEU A 110 6.16 -18.55 9.04
C LEU A 110 5.05 -19.47 8.48
N ILE A 111 4.77 -19.38 7.18
CA ILE A 111 3.83 -20.29 6.51
C ILE A 111 4.36 -21.72 6.54
N ASP A 112 5.64 -21.95 6.28
CA ASP A 112 6.25 -23.28 6.34
C ASP A 112 6.16 -23.89 7.75
N LEU A 113 6.41 -23.07 8.79
CA LEU A 113 6.22 -23.51 10.19
C LEU A 113 4.77 -23.87 10.49
N LEU A 114 3.82 -23.06 10.04
CA LEU A 114 2.40 -23.31 10.26
C LEU A 114 1.94 -24.56 9.53
N MET A 115 2.35 -24.77 8.28
CA MET A 115 1.99 -25.95 7.50
C MET A 115 2.45 -27.25 8.14
N LYS A 116 3.62 -27.27 8.79
CA LYS A 116 4.10 -28.42 9.56
C LYS A 116 3.22 -28.75 10.77
N GLN A 117 2.53 -27.77 11.33
CA GLN A 117 1.62 -27.96 12.47
C GLN A 117 0.23 -28.40 12.02
N ILE A 118 -0.34 -27.72 11.00
CA ILE A 118 -1.72 -27.99 10.56
C ILE A 118 -1.83 -29.17 9.59
N ARG A 119 -0.75 -29.55 8.91
CA ARG A 119 -0.69 -30.67 7.95
C ARG A 119 -1.89 -30.70 7.00
N PRO A 120 -2.10 -29.67 6.17
CA PRO A 120 -3.34 -29.46 5.38
C PRO A 120 -3.58 -30.54 4.32
N PHE A 121 -2.62 -31.46 4.14
CA PHE A 121 -2.67 -32.59 3.20
C PHE A 121 -3.18 -33.90 3.83
N ASP A 122 -3.41 -33.94 5.16
CA ASP A 122 -3.75 -35.16 5.88
C ASP A 122 -5.27 -35.41 6.04
N ASN A 123 -6.13 -34.84 5.21
CA ASN A 123 -7.60 -34.94 5.27
C ASN A 123 -8.24 -34.55 6.63
N ILE A 124 -7.54 -33.78 7.42
CA ILE A 124 -8.01 -33.25 8.69
C ILE A 124 -8.92 -32.06 8.39
N LYS A 125 -10.14 -32.05 8.97
CA LYS A 125 -11.08 -30.93 8.75
C LYS A 125 -10.95 -29.80 9.76
N THR A 126 -10.57 -30.15 10.99
CA THR A 126 -10.43 -29.18 12.09
C THR A 126 -9.24 -29.55 12.94
N ILE A 127 -8.41 -28.57 13.29
CA ILE A 127 -7.25 -28.75 14.15
C ILE A 127 -7.15 -27.57 15.13
N GLU A 128 -6.71 -27.90 16.35
CA GLU A 128 -6.39 -26.90 17.37
C GLU A 128 -4.87 -26.81 17.52
N ILE A 129 -4.34 -25.61 17.45
CA ILE A 129 -2.91 -25.34 17.62
C ILE A 129 -2.69 -24.26 18.68
N PRO A 130 -1.72 -24.42 19.59
CA PRO A 130 -1.43 -23.40 20.60
C PRO A 130 -0.87 -22.13 19.96
N PHE A 131 -1.03 -21.00 20.65
CA PHE A 131 -0.34 -19.76 20.28
C PHE A 131 1.18 -19.99 20.33
N TRP A 132 1.90 -19.36 19.41
CA TRP A 132 3.35 -19.38 19.49
C TRP A 132 3.83 -18.59 20.73
N LYS A 133 5.10 -18.78 21.11
CA LYS A 133 5.60 -18.49 22.44
C LYS A 133 5.39 -17.08 22.98
N ASP A 134 5.58 -16.05 22.13
CA ASP A 134 5.47 -14.67 22.54
C ASP A 134 4.51 -13.89 21.63
N GLU A 135 4.24 -12.62 21.98
CA GLU A 135 3.28 -11.79 21.26
C GLU A 135 3.68 -11.51 19.82
N ASP A 136 4.98 -11.39 19.52
CA ASP A 136 5.45 -11.13 18.16
C ASP A 136 5.41 -12.40 17.30
N GLU A 137 5.75 -13.54 17.87
CA GLU A 137 5.59 -14.85 17.23
C GLU A 137 4.11 -15.18 16.99
N GLU A 138 3.23 -14.86 17.93
CA GLU A 138 1.78 -15.06 17.80
C GLU A 138 1.18 -14.19 16.69
N LYS A 139 1.59 -12.93 16.57
CA LYS A 139 1.21 -12.08 15.44
C LYS A 139 1.70 -12.64 14.09
N GLY A 140 2.90 -13.23 14.08
CA GLY A 140 3.43 -13.95 12.92
C GLY A 140 2.59 -15.17 12.55
N GLN A 141 2.17 -15.95 13.54
CA GLN A 141 1.29 -17.10 13.37
C GLN A 141 -0.06 -16.68 12.77
N GLU A 142 -0.71 -15.66 13.33
CA GLU A 142 -1.98 -15.15 12.82
C GLU A 142 -1.85 -14.64 11.36
N LYS A 143 -0.73 -13.98 11.03
CA LYS A 143 -0.44 -13.58 9.67
C LYS A 143 -0.31 -14.78 8.72
N ALA A 144 0.39 -15.83 9.12
CA ALA A 144 0.52 -17.06 8.33
C ALA A 144 -0.83 -17.74 8.12
N ILE A 145 -1.67 -17.83 9.17
CA ILE A 145 -3.05 -18.33 9.08
C ILE A 145 -3.82 -17.51 8.05
N TYR A 146 -3.79 -16.19 8.16
CA TYR A 146 -4.46 -15.30 7.21
C TYR A 146 -4.01 -15.50 5.76
N ARG A 147 -2.71 -15.70 5.51
CA ARG A 147 -2.20 -16.01 4.17
C ARG A 147 -2.79 -17.30 3.61
N LEU A 148 -2.86 -18.35 4.42
CA LEU A 148 -3.44 -19.64 4.01
C LEU A 148 -4.96 -19.56 3.81
N VAL A 149 -5.67 -18.70 4.54
CA VAL A 149 -7.08 -18.37 4.26
C VAL A 149 -7.20 -17.71 2.87
N LYS A 150 -6.32 -16.75 2.54
CA LYS A 150 -6.37 -16.09 1.23
C LYS A 150 -6.02 -16.99 0.05
N ILE A 151 -5.34 -18.10 0.30
CA ILE A 151 -5.07 -19.14 -0.70
C ILE A 151 -6.25 -20.15 -0.77
N GLY A 152 -7.12 -20.17 0.24
CA GLY A 152 -8.22 -21.14 0.31
C GLY A 152 -7.83 -22.50 0.90
N VAL A 153 -6.64 -22.63 1.49
CA VAL A 153 -6.21 -23.84 2.23
C VAL A 153 -6.92 -23.92 3.58
N ILE A 154 -7.03 -22.80 4.26
CA ILE A 154 -7.83 -22.63 5.49
C ILE A 154 -9.16 -21.99 5.08
N ASN A 155 -10.27 -22.59 5.51
CA ASN A 155 -11.60 -22.06 5.31
C ASN A 155 -11.89 -20.91 6.27
N ASP A 156 -11.64 -21.14 7.56
CA ASP A 156 -11.90 -20.17 8.64
C ASP A 156 -11.04 -20.50 9.86
N TYR A 157 -10.95 -19.59 10.81
CA TYR A 157 -10.28 -19.82 12.09
C TYR A 157 -10.89 -19.02 13.22
N GLU A 158 -10.83 -19.57 14.41
CA GLU A 158 -11.24 -18.95 15.67
C GLU A 158 -10.03 -18.76 16.58
N LYS A 159 -9.95 -17.61 17.22
CA LYS A 159 -8.90 -17.29 18.19
C LYS A 159 -9.47 -17.38 19.61
N GLU A 160 -9.08 -18.39 20.35
CA GLU A 160 -9.51 -18.63 21.72
C GLU A 160 -8.51 -18.07 22.74
N TRP A 161 -8.83 -16.90 23.27
CA TRP A 161 -7.93 -16.21 24.22
C TRP A 161 -7.80 -16.95 25.55
N GLY A 162 -8.85 -17.61 26.04
CA GLY A 162 -8.86 -18.32 27.32
C GLY A 162 -7.92 -19.53 27.35
N SER A 163 -7.97 -20.35 26.31
CA SER A 163 -7.14 -21.54 26.12
C SER A 163 -5.84 -21.26 25.36
N LYS A 164 -5.66 -20.03 24.86
CA LYS A 164 -4.51 -19.58 24.08
C LYS A 164 -4.23 -20.50 22.88
N LEU A 165 -5.24 -20.76 22.08
CA LEU A 165 -5.14 -21.58 20.88
C LEU A 165 -5.90 -20.98 19.71
N TYR A 166 -5.53 -21.40 18.49
CA TYR A 166 -6.32 -21.24 17.29
C TYR A 166 -7.03 -22.54 16.97
N ARG A 167 -8.36 -22.46 16.70
CA ARG A 167 -9.13 -23.53 16.07
C ARG A 167 -9.21 -23.23 14.60
N ILE A 168 -8.64 -24.09 13.77
CA ILE A 168 -8.48 -23.89 12.33
C ILE A 168 -9.34 -24.90 11.58
N TYR A 169 -10.17 -24.41 10.65
CA TYR A 169 -11.01 -25.22 9.78
C TYR A 169 -10.33 -25.32 8.40
N LEU A 170 -10.00 -26.52 7.98
CA LEU A 170 -9.25 -26.78 6.74
C LEU A 170 -10.20 -27.18 5.61
N ASN A 171 -9.92 -26.68 4.39
CA ASN A 171 -10.52 -27.20 3.17
C ASN A 171 -9.80 -28.47 2.72
N ALA A 172 -10.52 -29.39 2.05
CA ALA A 172 -9.86 -30.39 1.22
C ALA A 172 -9.09 -29.65 0.12
N PHE A 173 -7.82 -30.04 -0.10
CA PHE A 173 -7.01 -29.38 -1.11
C PHE A 173 -7.61 -29.57 -2.51
N ASP A 174 -7.91 -28.48 -3.17
CA ASP A 174 -8.29 -28.40 -4.57
C ASP A 174 -7.58 -27.21 -5.23
N LEU A 175 -6.77 -27.48 -6.24
CA LEU A 175 -5.97 -26.46 -6.91
C LEU A 175 -6.82 -25.39 -7.59
N GLY A 176 -7.96 -25.79 -8.20
CA GLY A 176 -8.88 -24.85 -8.85
C GLY A 176 -9.51 -23.91 -7.84
N HIS A 177 -9.93 -24.44 -6.70
CA HIS A 177 -10.44 -23.67 -5.57
C HIS A 177 -9.38 -22.65 -5.06
N CYS A 178 -8.15 -23.10 -4.84
CA CYS A 178 -7.07 -22.24 -4.39
C CYS A 178 -6.73 -21.12 -5.40
N LYS A 179 -6.69 -21.46 -6.69
CA LYS A 179 -6.51 -20.45 -7.75
C LYS A 179 -7.62 -19.40 -7.75
N ASN A 180 -8.88 -19.80 -7.57
CA ASN A 180 -10.01 -18.88 -7.52
C ASN A 180 -9.91 -17.94 -6.31
N HIS A 181 -9.56 -18.43 -5.12
CA HIS A 181 -9.34 -17.59 -3.93
C HIS A 181 -8.24 -16.55 -4.14
N LEU A 182 -7.14 -16.92 -4.81
CA LEU A 182 -6.09 -15.96 -5.15
C LEU A 182 -6.58 -14.89 -6.12
N LEU A 183 -7.36 -15.25 -7.14
CA LEU A 183 -7.94 -14.30 -8.09
C LEU A 183 -8.92 -13.34 -7.40
N GLU A 184 -9.80 -13.84 -6.52
CA GLU A 184 -10.70 -13.01 -5.72
C GLU A 184 -9.93 -12.02 -4.83
N TYR A 185 -8.83 -12.47 -4.22
CA TYR A 185 -7.99 -11.60 -3.41
C TYR A 185 -7.32 -10.49 -4.24
N VAL A 186 -6.81 -10.83 -5.44
CA VAL A 186 -6.21 -9.85 -6.37
C VAL A 186 -7.26 -8.87 -6.87
N GLU A 187 -8.43 -9.35 -7.26
CA GLU A 187 -9.54 -8.51 -7.73
C GLU A 187 -10.00 -7.51 -6.66
N ALA A 188 -10.15 -7.97 -5.41
CA ALA A 188 -10.55 -7.12 -4.30
C ALA A 188 -9.46 -6.12 -3.89
N SER A 189 -8.18 -6.46 -4.09
CA SER A 189 -7.04 -5.63 -3.67
C SER A 189 -6.58 -4.67 -4.74
N GLN A 190 -6.42 -5.15 -5.98
CA GLN A 190 -5.93 -4.41 -7.13
C GLN A 190 -6.55 -4.94 -8.45
N PRO A 191 -7.78 -4.54 -8.79
CA PRO A 191 -8.52 -5.03 -9.96
C PRO A 191 -7.73 -4.92 -11.26
N GLY A 192 -6.98 -3.85 -11.44
CA GLY A 192 -6.17 -3.61 -12.63
C GLY A 192 -5.04 -4.64 -12.85
N ARG A 193 -4.69 -5.44 -11.84
CA ARG A 193 -3.66 -6.49 -11.96
C ARG A 193 -4.25 -7.87 -12.21
N LEU A 194 -5.57 -8.02 -12.16
CA LEU A 194 -6.25 -9.32 -12.24
C LEU A 194 -5.90 -10.09 -13.51
N LYS A 195 -5.88 -9.43 -14.67
CA LYS A 195 -5.59 -10.06 -15.96
C LYS A 195 -4.17 -10.65 -16.00
N VAL A 196 -3.18 -9.84 -15.65
CA VAL A 196 -1.76 -10.26 -15.64
C VAL A 196 -1.55 -11.38 -14.63
N PHE A 197 -2.09 -11.25 -13.42
CA PHE A 197 -1.96 -12.26 -12.38
C PHE A 197 -2.64 -13.59 -12.78
N ARG A 198 -3.78 -13.53 -13.48
CA ARG A 198 -4.45 -14.71 -14.04
C ARG A 198 -3.56 -15.43 -15.05
N GLU A 199 -2.95 -14.69 -15.98
CA GLU A 199 -2.02 -15.27 -16.97
C GLU A 199 -0.81 -15.92 -16.29
N GLU A 200 -0.23 -15.29 -15.26
CA GLU A 200 0.85 -15.87 -14.45
C GLU A 200 0.40 -17.16 -13.75
N LEU A 201 -0.81 -17.18 -13.18
CA LEU A 201 -1.36 -18.30 -12.44
C LEU A 201 -1.72 -19.48 -13.37
N ASP A 202 -2.18 -19.21 -14.58
CA ASP A 202 -2.53 -20.23 -15.57
C ASP A 202 -1.29 -20.91 -16.17
N ASN A 203 -0.18 -20.17 -16.28
CA ASN A 203 1.09 -20.68 -16.78
C ASN A 203 1.88 -21.51 -15.73
N ILE A 204 1.38 -21.63 -14.50
CA ILE A 204 2.05 -22.40 -13.47
C ILE A 204 1.93 -23.90 -13.75
N VAL A 205 3.10 -24.55 -13.83
CA VAL A 205 3.20 -26.02 -13.73
C VAL A 205 3.09 -26.40 -12.26
N ALA A 206 1.91 -26.89 -11.87
CA ALA A 206 1.67 -27.31 -10.50
C ALA A 206 2.52 -28.55 -10.16
N PRO A 207 3.23 -28.56 -9.01
CA PRO A 207 3.88 -29.77 -8.50
C PRO A 207 2.86 -30.88 -8.24
N GLU A 208 3.28 -32.14 -8.36
CA GLU A 208 2.44 -33.29 -7.97
C GLU A 208 2.23 -33.35 -6.46
N ASP A 209 3.21 -32.92 -5.68
CA ASP A 209 3.13 -32.84 -4.23
C ASP A 209 2.29 -31.65 -3.74
N ILE A 210 1.26 -31.93 -2.93
CA ILE A 210 0.32 -30.93 -2.42
C ILE A 210 1.04 -29.86 -1.59
N GLU A 211 2.02 -30.26 -0.74
CA GLU A 211 2.76 -29.30 0.09
C GLU A 211 3.56 -28.34 -0.77
N ALA A 212 4.25 -28.84 -1.78
CA ALA A 212 5.00 -28.01 -2.73
C ALA A 212 4.07 -27.09 -3.53
N CYS A 213 2.87 -27.56 -3.89
CA CYS A 213 1.88 -26.77 -4.57
C CYS A 213 1.38 -25.61 -3.70
N ILE A 214 1.04 -25.85 -2.43
CA ILE A 214 0.64 -24.81 -1.48
C ILE A 214 1.76 -23.77 -1.30
N LYS A 215 3.01 -24.23 -1.15
CA LYS A 215 4.18 -23.32 -1.03
C LYS A 215 4.37 -22.43 -2.26
N LEU A 216 4.12 -22.96 -3.46
CA LEU A 216 4.18 -22.19 -4.70
C LEU A 216 3.09 -21.11 -4.74
N LEU A 217 1.84 -21.46 -4.41
CA LEU A 217 0.74 -20.51 -4.34
C LEU A 217 0.98 -19.44 -3.24
N ALA A 218 1.52 -19.84 -2.09
CA ALA A 218 1.92 -18.92 -1.03
C ALA A 218 3.00 -17.94 -1.49
N LYS A 219 3.99 -18.41 -2.23
CA LYS A 219 5.03 -17.54 -2.80
C LYS A 219 4.43 -16.53 -3.78
N MET A 220 3.50 -16.95 -4.64
CA MET A 220 2.82 -16.01 -5.55
C MET A 220 2.03 -14.94 -4.80
N LEU A 221 1.25 -15.34 -3.78
CA LEU A 221 0.50 -14.40 -2.96
C LEU A 221 1.42 -13.40 -2.26
N ILE A 222 2.55 -13.87 -1.72
CA ILE A 222 3.51 -13.02 -1.03
C ILE A 222 4.19 -12.08 -2.02
N ASN A 223 4.68 -12.57 -3.15
CA ASN A 223 5.27 -11.72 -4.19
C ASN A 223 4.27 -10.62 -4.61
N PHE A 224 3.03 -10.98 -4.92
CA PHE A 224 1.98 -10.00 -5.23
C PHE A 224 1.78 -8.99 -4.09
N THR A 225 1.76 -9.46 -2.84
CA THR A 225 1.58 -8.58 -1.68
C THR A 225 2.72 -7.55 -1.57
N TYR A 226 3.96 -7.96 -1.76
CA TYR A 226 5.11 -7.07 -1.62
C TYR A 226 5.34 -6.21 -2.85
N ASP A 227 5.19 -6.77 -4.04
CA ASP A 227 5.41 -6.02 -5.29
C ASP A 227 4.29 -5.02 -5.60
N GLN A 228 3.05 -5.32 -5.19
CA GLN A 228 1.91 -4.49 -5.53
C GLN A 228 1.37 -3.74 -4.28
N ILE A 229 0.94 -4.45 -3.24
CA ILE A 229 0.23 -3.85 -2.12
C ILE A 229 1.17 -3.04 -1.21
N GLU A 230 2.33 -3.59 -0.86
CA GLU A 230 3.31 -2.89 -0.03
C GLU A 230 3.79 -1.62 -0.72
N ARG A 231 4.26 -1.74 -1.97
CA ARG A 231 4.79 -0.60 -2.73
C ARG A 231 3.74 0.47 -2.96
N SER A 232 2.52 0.09 -3.30
CA SER A 232 1.40 1.02 -3.45
C SER A 232 1.13 1.80 -2.17
N ARG A 233 0.98 1.10 -1.03
CA ARG A 233 0.74 1.74 0.28
C ARG A 233 1.89 2.65 0.70
N ARG A 234 3.13 2.21 0.53
CA ARG A 234 4.31 3.02 0.85
C ARG A 234 4.37 4.28 0.00
N ARG A 235 4.08 4.16 -1.30
CA ARG A 235 4.02 5.31 -2.20
C ARG A 235 2.95 6.31 -1.76
N SER A 236 1.75 5.87 -1.43
CA SER A 236 0.69 6.76 -0.92
C SER A 236 1.11 7.51 0.34
N ILE A 237 1.83 6.85 1.25
CA ILE A 237 2.39 7.47 2.45
C ILE A 237 3.43 8.54 2.06
N LEU A 238 4.37 8.20 1.17
CA LEU A 238 5.42 9.13 0.72
C LEU A 238 4.82 10.38 0.05
N GLU A 239 3.81 10.21 -0.81
CA GLU A 239 3.10 11.34 -1.44
C GLU A 239 2.42 12.24 -0.41
N SER A 240 1.79 11.65 0.62
CA SER A 240 1.18 12.44 1.70
C SER A 240 2.20 13.21 2.52
N ILE A 241 3.37 12.62 2.80
CA ILE A 241 4.47 13.27 3.50
C ILE A 241 5.01 14.45 2.65
N GLN A 242 5.24 14.21 1.37
CA GLN A 242 5.74 15.23 0.44
C GLN A 242 4.75 16.39 0.28
N LEU A 243 3.45 16.09 0.22
CA LEU A 243 2.41 17.12 0.23
C LEU A 243 2.51 18.01 1.47
N GLY A 244 2.64 17.41 2.65
CA GLY A 244 2.74 18.14 3.92
C GLY A 244 4.03 18.96 4.06
N ARG A 245 5.17 18.42 3.61
CA ARG A 245 6.50 19.09 3.71
C ARG A 245 6.71 20.20 2.70
N ASN A 246 6.32 19.98 1.45
CA ASN A 246 6.75 20.80 0.33
C ASN A 246 5.75 21.91 -0.03
N ALA A 247 4.50 21.80 0.38
CA ALA A 247 3.51 22.82 0.09
C ALA A 247 3.75 24.09 0.92
N LYS A 248 4.10 25.16 0.26
CA LYS A 248 4.38 26.47 0.89
C LYS A 248 3.12 27.25 1.17
N THR A 249 2.05 27.00 0.45
CA THR A 249 0.78 27.72 0.52
C THR A 249 -0.43 26.79 0.54
N ASN A 250 -1.54 27.28 1.11
CA ASN A 250 -2.81 26.55 1.06
C ASN A 250 -3.30 26.33 -0.39
N SER A 251 -2.94 27.24 -1.29
CA SER A 251 -3.29 27.13 -2.72
C SER A 251 -2.57 25.96 -3.39
N GLU A 252 -1.28 25.76 -3.10
CA GLU A 252 -0.53 24.60 -3.60
C GLU A 252 -1.10 23.29 -3.10
N ILE A 253 -1.42 23.17 -1.80
CA ILE A 253 -2.07 21.97 -1.25
C ILE A 253 -3.38 21.68 -1.99
N ARG A 254 -4.20 22.72 -2.20
CA ARG A 254 -5.47 22.60 -2.92
C ARG A 254 -5.27 22.12 -4.34
N VAL A 255 -4.34 22.72 -5.08
CA VAL A 255 -4.05 22.35 -6.47
C VAL A 255 -3.58 20.89 -6.54
N ARG A 256 -2.66 20.49 -5.67
CA ARG A 256 -2.15 19.09 -5.62
C ARG A 256 -3.24 18.10 -5.31
N ILE A 257 -4.12 18.38 -4.34
CA ILE A 257 -5.26 17.53 -4.01
C ILE A 257 -6.25 17.47 -5.17
N LEU A 258 -6.57 18.59 -5.79
CA LEU A 258 -7.50 18.64 -6.93
C LEU A 258 -6.94 17.88 -8.12
N SER A 259 -5.67 18.06 -8.47
CA SER A 259 -5.03 17.32 -9.58
C SER A 259 -4.99 15.81 -9.32
N TYR A 260 -4.83 15.39 -8.07
CA TYR A 260 -4.91 13.99 -7.69
C TYR A 260 -6.34 13.43 -7.81
N LEU A 261 -7.36 14.23 -7.48
CA LEU A 261 -8.76 13.79 -7.45
C LEU A 261 -9.49 13.96 -8.78
N GLN A 262 -9.04 14.91 -9.61
CA GLN A 262 -9.67 15.13 -10.92
C GLN A 262 -9.47 13.91 -11.80
N GLU A 263 -10.55 13.42 -12.36
CA GLU A 263 -10.52 12.51 -13.50
C GLU A 263 -10.10 13.34 -14.72
N GLY A 264 -8.78 13.46 -14.92
CA GLY A 264 -8.23 14.25 -15.99
C GLY A 264 -8.57 13.69 -17.37
N VAL A 265 -8.57 14.58 -18.38
CA VAL A 265 -8.77 14.29 -19.82
C VAL A 265 -7.82 13.20 -20.37
N GLY A 266 -6.82 12.79 -19.58
CA GLY A 266 -5.87 11.74 -19.93
C GLY A 266 -6.24 10.32 -19.50
N LYS A 267 -7.29 10.10 -18.69
CA LYS A 267 -7.60 8.78 -18.12
C LYS A 267 -7.83 7.70 -19.18
N GLU A 268 -8.61 7.98 -20.21
CA GLU A 268 -8.87 7.04 -21.30
C GLU A 268 -7.60 6.62 -22.05
N ASN A 269 -6.64 7.55 -22.20
CA ASN A 269 -5.36 7.25 -22.84
C ASN A 269 -4.44 6.40 -21.95
N PHE A 270 -4.51 6.57 -20.62
CA PHE A 270 -3.73 5.75 -19.67
C PHE A 270 -4.30 4.33 -19.56
N GLU A 271 -5.62 4.17 -19.41
CA GLU A 271 -6.24 2.86 -19.21
C GLU A 271 -5.89 1.88 -20.33
N SER A 272 -5.98 2.30 -21.58
CA SER A 272 -5.64 1.46 -22.74
C SER A 272 -4.17 1.06 -22.79
N LEU A 273 -3.27 1.88 -22.25
CA LEU A 273 -1.83 1.59 -22.18
C LEU A 273 -1.46 0.72 -20.98
N LEU A 274 -2.19 0.85 -19.87
CA LEU A 274 -1.96 0.08 -18.65
C LEU A 274 -2.38 -1.39 -18.78
N GLU A 275 -3.32 -1.68 -19.69
CA GLU A 275 -3.75 -3.05 -19.97
C GLU A 275 -2.78 -3.83 -20.89
N GLN A 276 -1.78 -3.17 -21.46
CA GLN A 276 -0.80 -3.83 -22.34
C GLN A 276 0.23 -4.60 -21.52
N THR A 277 0.42 -5.86 -21.85
CA THR A 277 1.43 -6.74 -21.24
C THR A 277 2.85 -6.38 -21.68
N ASP A 278 3.01 -5.85 -22.91
CA ASP A 278 4.30 -5.38 -23.45
C ASP A 278 4.34 -3.85 -23.43
N VAL A 279 5.10 -3.30 -22.48
CA VAL A 279 5.18 -1.84 -22.30
C VAL A 279 6.09 -1.21 -23.34
N LYS A 280 5.50 -0.66 -24.38
CA LYS A 280 6.21 0.14 -25.39
C LYS A 280 6.33 1.58 -24.87
N LEU A 281 7.54 2.13 -24.86
CA LEU A 281 7.79 3.51 -24.37
C LEU A 281 7.23 4.60 -25.29
N THR A 282 7.05 4.33 -26.59
CA THR A 282 6.60 5.33 -27.57
C THR A 282 5.27 6.01 -27.18
N PRO A 283 4.18 5.29 -26.84
CA PRO A 283 2.94 5.95 -26.43
C PRO A 283 3.08 6.79 -25.16
N TRP A 284 3.94 6.40 -24.23
CA TRP A 284 4.22 7.13 -23.01
C TRP A 284 5.01 8.42 -23.27
N ARG A 285 5.92 8.36 -24.25
CA ARG A 285 6.63 9.55 -24.74
C ARG A 285 5.66 10.53 -25.39
N ASP A 286 4.70 10.06 -26.18
CA ASP A 286 3.68 10.91 -26.79
C ASP A 286 2.83 11.63 -25.72
N ILE A 287 2.58 11.01 -24.58
CA ILE A 287 1.92 11.65 -23.44
C ILE A 287 2.84 12.70 -22.80
N ALA A 288 4.11 12.38 -22.59
CA ALA A 288 5.09 13.32 -22.04
C ALA A 288 5.28 14.55 -22.96
N ASP A 289 5.29 14.38 -24.27
CA ASP A 289 5.44 15.46 -25.26
C ASP A 289 4.23 16.42 -25.27
N ARG A 290 3.09 16.03 -24.69
CA ARG A 290 1.91 16.93 -24.50
C ARG A 290 2.04 17.84 -23.29
N ILE A 291 3.03 17.63 -22.42
CA ILE A 291 3.29 18.49 -21.27
C ILE A 291 4.00 19.74 -21.74
N GLN A 292 3.25 20.82 -22.02
CA GLN A 292 3.80 22.05 -22.56
C GLN A 292 3.92 23.17 -21.51
N ASN A 293 3.26 23.02 -20.37
CA ASN A 293 3.22 24.02 -19.32
C ASN A 293 3.01 23.39 -17.94
N PRO A 294 3.20 24.11 -16.82
CA PRO A 294 3.01 23.59 -15.47
C PRO A 294 1.58 23.12 -15.15
N ILE A 295 0.56 23.59 -15.86
CA ILE A 295 -0.82 23.14 -15.65
C ILE A 295 -0.99 21.72 -16.20
N ASP A 296 -0.58 21.49 -17.46
CA ASP A 296 -0.58 20.17 -18.08
C ASP A 296 0.24 19.17 -17.23
N ALA A 297 1.42 19.62 -16.78
CA ALA A 297 2.28 18.85 -15.90
C ALA A 297 1.55 18.46 -14.60
N GLY A 298 0.82 19.38 -13.98
CA GLY A 298 0.06 19.13 -12.75
C GLY A 298 -1.05 18.10 -12.94
N GLU A 299 -1.78 18.16 -14.04
CA GLU A 299 -2.86 17.22 -14.38
C GLU A 299 -2.30 15.80 -14.63
N ILE A 300 -1.28 15.68 -15.49
CA ILE A 300 -0.66 14.40 -15.84
C ILE A 300 0.02 13.78 -14.60
N ARG A 301 0.65 14.61 -13.76
CA ARG A 301 1.21 14.15 -12.48
C ARG A 301 0.13 13.54 -11.58
N GLY A 302 -1.00 14.22 -11.41
CA GLY A 302 -2.09 13.73 -10.56
C GLY A 302 -2.63 12.38 -11.03
N VAL A 303 -2.86 12.22 -12.34
CA VAL A 303 -3.30 10.95 -12.94
C VAL A 303 -2.23 9.86 -12.76
N SER A 304 -0.95 10.19 -13.00
CA SER A 304 0.17 9.25 -12.86
C SER A 304 0.30 8.74 -11.43
N ILE A 305 0.23 9.61 -10.42
CA ILE A 305 0.32 9.25 -9.01
C ILE A 305 -0.79 8.26 -8.65
N ARG A 306 -2.03 8.56 -9.04
CA ARG A 306 -3.19 7.70 -8.78
C ARG A 306 -3.05 6.34 -9.48
N SER A 307 -2.64 6.33 -10.75
CA SER A 307 -2.44 5.09 -11.50
C SER A 307 -1.32 4.25 -10.91
N LEU A 308 -0.27 4.88 -10.35
CA LEU A 308 0.82 4.19 -9.65
C LEU A 308 0.39 3.53 -8.33
N GLU A 309 -0.75 3.88 -7.75
CA GLU A 309 -1.33 3.13 -6.64
C GLU A 309 -1.78 1.74 -7.07
N THR A 310 -2.27 1.60 -8.29
CA THR A 310 -2.67 0.32 -8.88
C THR A 310 -1.51 -0.41 -9.57
N TYR A 311 -0.61 0.35 -10.22
CA TYR A 311 0.51 -0.17 -11.01
C TYR A 311 1.85 0.41 -10.51
N PRO A 312 2.29 0.10 -9.28
CA PRO A 312 3.36 0.82 -8.57
C PRO A 312 4.73 0.75 -9.24
N THR A 313 4.96 -0.21 -10.10
CA THR A 313 6.24 -0.41 -10.81
C THR A 313 6.15 -0.21 -12.32
N HIS A 314 5.02 0.33 -12.83
CA HIS A 314 4.81 0.45 -14.27
C HIS A 314 5.76 1.51 -14.87
N PRO A 315 6.68 1.13 -15.80
CA PRO A 315 7.77 2.01 -16.25
C PRO A 315 7.25 3.24 -17.01
N GLY A 316 6.19 3.11 -17.80
CA GLY A 316 5.59 4.27 -18.50
C GLY A 316 4.99 5.29 -17.56
N LEU A 317 4.32 4.86 -16.48
CA LEU A 317 3.79 5.76 -15.46
C LEU A 317 4.92 6.47 -14.69
N LEU A 318 5.97 5.73 -14.33
CA LEU A 318 7.14 6.30 -13.67
C LEU A 318 7.82 7.36 -14.55
N PHE A 319 7.95 7.07 -15.84
CA PHE A 319 8.53 8.00 -16.80
C PHE A 319 7.70 9.29 -16.92
N VAL A 320 6.39 9.18 -17.18
CA VAL A 320 5.52 10.34 -17.34
C VAL A 320 5.42 11.15 -16.04
N ARG A 321 5.41 10.48 -14.88
CA ARG A 321 5.48 11.16 -13.58
C ARG A 321 6.77 11.94 -13.42
N ALA A 322 7.92 11.35 -13.75
CA ALA A 322 9.21 12.03 -13.66
C ALA A 322 9.25 13.31 -14.51
N VAL A 323 8.78 13.22 -15.76
CA VAL A 323 8.68 14.40 -16.65
C VAL A 323 7.77 15.47 -16.05
N SER A 324 6.61 15.07 -15.52
CA SER A 324 5.65 16.00 -14.89
C SER A 324 6.21 16.69 -13.65
N GLU A 325 6.97 15.98 -12.80
CA GLU A 325 7.60 16.58 -11.61
C GLU A 325 8.70 17.59 -12.00
N ILE A 326 9.52 17.27 -13.00
CA ILE A 326 10.53 18.20 -13.51
C ILE A 326 9.89 19.52 -13.99
N MET A 327 8.78 19.42 -14.72
CA MET A 327 8.08 20.60 -15.25
C MET A 327 7.34 21.38 -14.16
N CYS A 328 6.92 20.74 -13.06
CA CYS A 328 6.27 21.39 -11.91
C CYS A 328 7.24 22.00 -10.92
N SER A 329 8.50 21.56 -10.87
CA SER A 329 9.46 21.87 -9.80
C SER A 329 10.30 23.11 -10.04
N ASP A 330 10.12 23.82 -11.17
CA ASP A 330 10.94 24.96 -11.57
C ASP A 330 12.47 24.69 -11.47
N GLY A 331 12.87 23.43 -11.67
CA GLY A 331 14.28 23.04 -11.63
C GLY A 331 14.85 22.68 -10.24
N ASP A 332 14.00 22.41 -9.24
CA ASP A 332 14.46 21.89 -7.95
C ASP A 332 15.01 20.47 -8.13
N GLU A 333 16.38 20.36 -8.03
CA GLU A 333 17.09 19.09 -8.23
C GLU A 333 16.69 18.00 -7.24
N SER A 334 16.26 18.37 -6.03
CA SER A 334 15.88 17.39 -5.00
C SER A 334 14.59 16.67 -5.37
N ILE A 335 13.62 17.41 -5.91
CA ILE A 335 12.34 16.89 -6.39
C ILE A 335 12.55 16.09 -7.69
N THR A 336 13.42 16.58 -8.59
CA THR A 336 13.74 15.91 -9.84
C THR A 336 14.38 14.54 -9.60
N ARG A 337 15.34 14.43 -8.65
CA ARG A 337 15.93 13.13 -8.29
C ARG A 337 14.91 12.14 -7.75
N GLN A 338 13.99 12.60 -6.90
CA GLN A 338 12.93 11.74 -6.36
C GLN A 338 11.92 11.25 -7.41
N ALA A 339 11.80 11.96 -8.53
CA ALA A 339 10.90 11.60 -9.61
C ALA A 339 11.47 10.58 -10.60
N ILE A 340 12.80 10.45 -10.67
CA ILE A 340 13.48 9.55 -11.61
C ILE A 340 13.59 8.12 -11.06
N TYR A 341 13.55 7.93 -9.74
CA TYR A 341 13.62 6.63 -9.04
C TYR A 341 12.24 6.20 -8.51
#